data_defc318c35a957519a47ec2fa6923fe8
#
_entry.id   defc318c35a957519a47ec2fa6923fe8
#
_cell.length_a   1.000
_cell.length_b   1.000
_cell.length_c   1.000
_cell.angle_alpha   90.00
_cell.angle_beta   90.00
_cell.angle_gamma   90.00
#
_symmetry.space_group_name_H-M   'P 1'
#
loop_
_entity.id
_entity.type
_entity.pdbx_description
1 polymer ?
#
loop_
_entity_poly.entity_id
_entity_poly.type
_entity_poly.pdbx_seq_one_letter_code
_entity_poly.pdbx_strand_id
1 'polypeptide(L)'
;MDPFAGGPAPDRPRLFVDVQHGLCNRLRALVSGAAIAARTGRQLVVIWVPDHHCEARIGDVLRYPGMVIEERDTAIEEAAYAKRMQEVIARAE
;
A
#
# COMPACT_ATOMS: atom_id res chain seq x y z
N MET A 1 -0.69 -10.14 13.06
CA MET A 1 0.34 -10.06 12.02
C MET A 1 0.68 -8.61 11.75
N ASP A 2 1.96 -8.27 11.71
CA ASP A 2 2.42 -6.91 11.52
C ASP A 2 2.44 -6.54 10.03
N PRO A 3 1.61 -5.56 9.57
CA PRO A 3 1.62 -5.17 8.17
C PRO A 3 2.91 -4.47 7.74
N PHE A 4 3.72 -4.03 8.70
CA PHE A 4 4.98 -3.34 8.43
C PHE A 4 6.19 -4.28 8.52
N ALA A 5 5.99 -5.56 8.83
CA ALA A 5 7.09 -6.52 8.87
C ALA A 5 7.76 -6.57 7.49
N GLY A 6 9.05 -6.29 7.47
CA GLY A 6 9.78 -5.96 6.26
C GLY A 6 9.89 -7.06 5.24
N GLY A 7 10.09 -6.68 4.00
CA GLY A 7 10.32 -7.54 2.87
C GLY A 7 9.06 -8.14 2.26
N PRO A 8 9.12 -8.50 0.97
CA PRO A 8 7.99 -9.14 0.31
C PRO A 8 7.78 -10.56 0.85
N ALA A 9 6.53 -10.90 1.12
CA ALA A 9 6.12 -12.26 1.42
C ALA A 9 5.37 -12.79 0.19
N PRO A 10 6.02 -13.58 -0.69
CA PRO A 10 5.41 -13.94 -1.98
C PRO A 10 4.09 -14.70 -1.84
N ASP A 11 3.91 -15.41 -0.74
CA ASP A 11 2.69 -16.19 -0.49
C ASP A 11 1.59 -15.40 0.18
N ARG A 12 1.85 -14.13 0.54
CA ARG A 12 0.88 -13.30 1.24
C ARG A 12 0.16 -12.39 0.26
N PRO A 13 -1.17 -12.34 0.28
CA PRO A 13 -1.90 -11.39 -0.52
C PRO A 13 -1.54 -9.96 -0.08
N ARG A 14 -1.58 -9.02 -1.03
CA ARG A 14 -1.23 -7.63 -0.79
C ARG A 14 -2.47 -6.77 -0.71
N LEU A 15 -2.44 -5.77 0.16
CA LEU A 15 -3.42 -4.70 0.22
C LEU A 15 -2.76 -3.42 -0.25
N PHE A 16 -3.22 -2.87 -1.37
CA PHE A 16 -2.73 -1.61 -1.91
C PHE A 16 -3.59 -0.47 -1.38
N VAL A 17 -2.95 0.53 -0.79
CA VAL A 17 -3.63 1.72 -0.30
C VAL A 17 -3.05 2.94 -1.00
N ASP A 18 -3.84 3.56 -1.86
CA ASP A 18 -3.44 4.78 -2.58
C ASP A 18 -3.80 5.99 -1.72
N VAL A 19 -2.82 6.49 -0.97
CA VAL A 19 -3.01 7.64 -0.11
C VAL A 19 -2.92 8.92 -0.92
N GLN A 20 -3.91 9.79 -0.80
CA GLN A 20 -4.01 11.01 -1.60
C GLN A 20 -4.32 12.22 -0.75
N HIS A 21 -4.37 13.39 -1.38
CA HIS A 21 -4.65 14.67 -0.77
C HIS A 21 -3.52 15.14 0.14
N GLY A 22 -3.83 15.92 1.18
CA GLY A 22 -2.83 16.48 2.06
C GLY A 22 -2.30 15.48 3.08
N LEU A 23 -1.29 15.90 3.83
CA LEU A 23 -0.55 15.04 4.75
C LEU A 23 -1.46 14.33 5.74
N CYS A 24 -2.38 15.04 6.39
CA CYS A 24 -3.26 14.44 7.41
C CYS A 24 -4.15 13.35 6.81
N ASN A 25 -4.70 13.58 5.63
CA ASN A 25 -5.52 12.58 4.94
C ASN A 25 -4.70 11.35 4.56
N ARG A 26 -3.45 11.55 4.12
CA ARG A 26 -2.54 10.45 3.78
C ARG A 26 -2.23 9.60 5.01
N LEU A 27 -1.98 10.22 6.15
CA LEU A 27 -1.68 9.50 7.39
C LEU A 27 -2.91 8.72 7.89
N ARG A 28 -4.11 9.28 7.77
CA ARG A 28 -5.35 8.58 8.13
C ARG A 28 -5.57 7.35 7.25
N ALA A 29 -5.37 7.49 5.95
CA ALA A 29 -5.50 6.37 5.02
C ALA A 29 -4.47 5.28 5.31
N LEU A 30 -3.24 5.67 5.63
CA LEU A 30 -2.18 4.75 6.00
C LEU A 30 -2.56 3.94 7.25
N VAL A 31 -3.02 4.60 8.30
CA VAL A 31 -3.42 3.93 9.55
C VAL A 31 -4.58 2.99 9.32
N SER A 32 -5.59 3.43 8.58
CA SER A 32 -6.75 2.60 8.25
C SER A 32 -6.35 1.37 7.42
N GLY A 33 -5.49 1.58 6.43
CA GLY A 33 -4.97 0.49 5.60
C GLY A 33 -4.17 -0.51 6.42
N ALA A 34 -3.34 -0.04 7.35
CA ALA A 34 -2.55 -0.90 8.23
C ALA A 34 -3.45 -1.77 9.11
N ALA A 35 -4.52 -1.20 9.66
CA ALA A 35 -5.47 -1.95 10.48
C ALA A 35 -6.18 -3.05 9.66
N ILE A 36 -6.59 -2.73 8.43
CA ILE A 36 -7.26 -3.70 7.57
C ILE A 36 -6.27 -4.81 7.16
N ALA A 37 -5.05 -4.45 6.79
CA ALA A 37 -4.03 -5.41 6.40
C ALA A 37 -3.72 -6.38 7.54
N ALA A 38 -3.58 -5.87 8.77
CA ALA A 38 -3.33 -6.69 9.94
C ALA A 38 -4.47 -7.68 10.21
N ARG A 39 -5.72 -7.22 10.11
CA ARG A 39 -6.89 -8.09 10.36
C ARG A 39 -7.10 -9.13 9.28
N THR A 40 -6.70 -8.85 8.06
CA THR A 40 -6.92 -9.75 6.92
C THR A 40 -5.70 -10.58 6.56
N GLY A 41 -4.60 -10.45 7.31
CA GLY A 41 -3.36 -11.17 7.03
C GLY A 41 -2.71 -10.77 5.72
N ARG A 42 -2.92 -9.54 5.26
CA ARG A 42 -2.38 -9.02 4.00
C ARG A 42 -1.13 -8.21 4.24
N GLN A 43 -0.26 -8.21 3.23
CA GLN A 43 0.91 -7.33 3.21
C GLN A 43 0.46 -5.94 2.73
N LEU A 44 0.67 -4.93 3.56
CA LEU A 44 0.34 -3.56 3.19
C LEU A 44 1.36 -3.02 2.19
N VAL A 45 0.87 -2.44 1.10
CA VAL A 45 1.69 -1.69 0.14
C VAL A 45 1.08 -0.29 0.04
N VAL A 46 1.82 0.71 0.48
CA VAL A 46 1.35 2.09 0.46
C VAL A 46 1.78 2.74 -0.86
N ILE A 47 0.84 3.34 -1.55
CA ILE A 47 1.10 4.15 -2.73
C ILE A 47 1.10 5.60 -2.27
N TRP A 48 2.28 6.21 -2.19
CA TRP A 48 2.46 7.58 -1.74
C TRP A 48 3.21 8.35 -2.82
N VAL A 49 2.47 8.97 -3.72
CA VAL A 49 3.05 9.75 -4.81
C VAL A 49 3.04 11.23 -4.41
N PRO A 50 4.20 11.86 -4.28
CA PRO A 50 4.24 13.31 -4.03
C PRO A 50 3.54 14.09 -5.14
N ASP A 51 2.74 15.07 -4.76
CA ASP A 51 2.02 15.92 -5.70
C ASP A 51 1.81 17.31 -5.08
N HIS A 52 1.02 18.16 -5.75
CA HIS A 52 0.77 19.53 -5.29
C HIS A 52 -0.01 19.61 -3.97
N HIS A 53 -0.65 18.53 -3.52
CA HIS A 53 -1.32 18.47 -2.21
C HIS A 53 -0.35 18.12 -1.10
N CYS A 54 0.68 17.33 -1.41
CA CYS A 54 1.70 16.93 -0.46
C CYS A 54 2.99 16.60 -1.24
N GLU A 55 3.93 17.53 -1.23
CA GLU A 55 5.19 17.39 -1.96
C GLU A 55 6.21 16.52 -1.24
N ALA A 56 5.99 16.26 0.04
CA ALA A 56 6.88 15.43 0.84
C ALA A 56 6.76 13.95 0.48
N ARG A 57 7.88 13.25 0.52
CA ARG A 57 7.90 11.78 0.45
C ARG A 57 7.57 11.22 1.83
N ILE A 58 7.13 9.96 1.87
CA ILE A 58 6.79 9.33 3.14
C ILE A 58 7.97 9.33 4.12
N GLY A 59 9.18 9.10 3.62
CA GLY A 59 10.41 9.09 4.42
C GLY A 59 10.80 10.45 5.00
N ASP A 60 10.25 11.55 4.46
CA ASP A 60 10.49 12.90 4.99
C ASP A 60 9.65 13.18 6.25
N VAL A 61 8.56 12.46 6.43
CA VAL A 61 7.62 12.69 7.54
C VAL A 61 7.69 11.62 8.61
N LEU A 62 7.98 10.37 8.23
CA LEU A 62 8.08 9.30 9.21
C LEU A 62 9.02 8.19 8.72
N ARG A 63 9.47 7.42 9.69
CA ARG A 63 10.30 6.26 9.41
C ARG A 63 9.37 5.08 9.11
N TYR A 64 9.16 4.82 7.82
CA TYR A 64 8.23 3.78 7.37
C TYR A 64 8.99 2.51 6.98
N PRO A 65 8.83 1.41 7.71
CA PRO A 65 9.61 0.18 7.48
C PRO A 65 8.99 -0.76 6.44
N GLY A 66 7.81 -0.46 5.93
CA GLY A 66 7.08 -1.33 5.03
C GLY A 66 7.31 -1.03 3.56
N MET A 67 6.49 -1.63 2.71
CA MET A 67 6.55 -1.43 1.27
C MET A 67 5.85 -0.14 0.87
N VAL A 68 6.51 0.67 0.02
CA VAL A 68 5.96 1.92 -0.47
C VAL A 68 6.28 2.08 -1.95
N ILE A 69 5.32 2.60 -2.70
CA ILE A 69 5.46 2.94 -4.11
C ILE A 69 5.29 4.44 -4.23
N GLU A 70 6.30 5.14 -4.74
CA GLU A 70 6.31 6.60 -4.83
C GLU A 70 6.22 7.11 -6.26
N GLU A 71 6.04 6.22 -7.24
CA GLU A 71 5.90 6.57 -8.65
C GLU A 71 4.56 6.08 -9.19
N ARG A 72 3.85 6.96 -9.90
CA ARG A 72 2.49 6.65 -10.38
C ARG A 72 2.45 5.49 -11.37
N ASP A 73 3.39 5.41 -12.29
CA ASP A 73 3.40 4.34 -13.30
C ASP A 73 3.61 2.97 -12.65
N THR A 74 4.54 2.88 -11.70
CA THR A 74 4.77 1.66 -10.93
C THR A 74 3.52 1.28 -10.12
N ALA A 75 2.85 2.26 -9.53
CA ALA A 75 1.62 2.02 -8.77
C ALA A 75 0.52 1.43 -9.64
N ILE A 76 0.37 1.94 -10.86
CA ILE A 76 -0.64 1.45 -11.80
C ILE A 76 -0.35 0.00 -12.19
N GLU A 77 0.91 -0.32 -12.50
CA GLU A 77 1.32 -1.67 -12.88
C GLU A 77 1.09 -2.68 -11.74
N GLU A 78 1.48 -2.32 -10.52
CA GLU A 78 1.33 -3.19 -9.35
C GLU A 78 -0.15 -3.39 -8.99
N ALA A 79 -0.95 -2.34 -9.07
CA ALA A 79 -2.39 -2.44 -8.82
C ALA A 79 -3.08 -3.32 -9.85
N ALA A 80 -2.72 -3.20 -11.12
CA ALA A 80 -3.25 -4.05 -12.19
C ALA A 80 -2.88 -5.51 -11.98
N TYR A 81 -1.64 -5.78 -11.57
CA TYR A 81 -1.19 -7.13 -11.25
C TYR A 81 -1.99 -7.72 -10.08
N ALA A 82 -2.16 -6.96 -9.01
CA ALA A 82 -2.90 -7.41 -7.84
C ALA A 82 -4.36 -7.72 -8.19
N LYS A 83 -4.99 -6.90 -9.02
CA LYS A 83 -6.36 -7.11 -9.47
C LYS A 83 -6.48 -8.40 -10.28
N ARG A 84 -5.55 -8.65 -11.19
CA ARG A 84 -5.53 -9.89 -11.98
C ARG A 84 -5.37 -11.12 -11.10
N MET A 85 -4.50 -11.05 -10.10
CA MET A 85 -4.30 -12.15 -9.16
C MET A 85 -5.57 -12.44 -8.35
N GLN A 86 -6.28 -11.41 -7.92
CA GLN A 86 -7.54 -11.58 -7.21
C GLN A 86 -8.61 -12.23 -8.09
N GLU A 87 -8.68 -11.86 -9.35
CA GLU A 87 -9.60 -12.48 -10.31
C GLU A 87 -9.31 -13.97 -10.50
N VAL A 88 -8.02 -14.33 -10.59
CA VAL A 88 -7.61 -15.73 -10.71
C VAL A 88 -8.00 -16.53 -9.47
N ILE A 89 -7.78 -15.99 -8.29
CA ILE A 89 -8.15 -16.63 -7.03
C ILE A 89 -9.68 -16.81 -6.96
N ALA A 90 -10.44 -15.79 -7.31
CA ALA A 90 -11.89 -15.85 -7.29
C ALA A 90 -12.44 -16.92 -8.25
N ARG A 91 -11.80 -17.11 -9.40
CA ARG A 91 -12.20 -18.16 -10.35
C ARG A 91 -11.84 -19.56 -9.87
N ALA A 92 -10.80 -19.69 -9.05
CA ALA A 92 -10.37 -20.99 -8.53
C ALA A 92 -11.25 -21.49 -7.40
N GLU A 93 -11.97 -20.60 -6.76
CA GLU A 93 -12.93 -20.95 -5.72
C GLU A 93 -14.25 -21.45 -6.33
#